data_e8f9f3ef1a8f1a59628301e7e1df9a9f
#
_entry.id   e8f9f3ef1a8f1a59628301e7e1df9a9f
#
_cell.length_a   1.000
_cell.length_b   1.000
_cell.length_c   1.000
_cell.angle_alpha   90.00
_cell.angle_beta   90.00
_cell.angle_gamma   90.00
#
_symmetry.space_group_name_H-M   'P 1'
#
loop_
_entity.id
_entity.type
_entity.pdbx_description
1 polymer ?
#
loop_
_entity_poly.entity_id
_entity_poly.type
_entity_poly.pdbx_seq_one_letter_code
_entity_poly.pdbx_strand_id
1 'polypeptide(L)'
;MKRILVSREISVPSILKVYKGVVGDLNEILKEYGFDDIVIFYGEGIYELFGKRIENSLEGIKIIGRFEGRSNRLDDIYDIAFKVPQTSVIMGIGGGKVIDIAKYVGYIRKIPVITFPTAPSNDSICSPLCSLIVEGRRTTVPSRIPFGVVADTEILGSAPESFIYSGIGDMVSKISAIYDLDFEEAHSDIKHDDFARMVSEKSIDSLLYFRTANIRDEEFLGKLVDSLIMSGIAMELEGDSAPASGSEHLISHALDKILSNPHLHGIQVGLATYITVNVQDNPRKDEVKELFDETGFWNFVRKEKFNVNAWLLAIDNAPSIKPNRYTTIHVEEMRKEMKAFIKNDEILKTIFVDETL
;
A
#
# COMPACT_ATOMS: atom_id res chain seq x y z
N MET A 1 8.69 -13.00 -33.39
CA MET A 1 9.42 -11.84 -32.86
C MET A 1 10.52 -12.32 -31.90
N LYS A 2 11.78 -11.91 -32.07
CA LYS A 2 12.83 -12.28 -31.09
C LYS A 2 12.54 -11.55 -29.79
N ARG A 3 12.34 -12.28 -28.69
CA ARG A 3 12.35 -11.70 -27.33
C ARG A 3 13.69 -10.96 -27.17
N ILE A 4 13.64 -9.65 -27.03
CA ILE A 4 14.80 -8.89 -26.57
C ILE A 4 14.87 -9.21 -25.07
N LEU A 5 15.84 -10.00 -24.68
CA LEU A 5 16.17 -10.22 -23.26
C LEU A 5 16.72 -8.89 -22.73
N VAL A 6 15.86 -8.11 -22.09
CA VAL A 6 16.28 -6.92 -21.34
C VAL A 6 16.83 -7.43 -20.01
N SER A 7 18.11 -7.23 -19.76
CA SER A 7 18.70 -7.43 -18.45
C SER A 7 18.12 -6.36 -17.50
N ARG A 8 17.43 -6.80 -16.43
CA ARG A 8 16.94 -5.91 -15.37
C ARG A 8 17.78 -6.14 -14.11
N GLU A 9 18.19 -5.07 -13.45
CA GLU A 9 18.63 -5.12 -12.07
C GLU A 9 17.40 -5.08 -11.19
N ILE A 10 17.11 -6.16 -10.48
CA ILE A 10 15.99 -6.27 -9.56
C ILE A 10 16.56 -6.10 -8.16
N SER A 11 16.05 -5.13 -7.42
CA SER A 11 16.38 -4.93 -6.02
C SER A 11 15.35 -5.61 -5.13
N VAL A 12 15.82 -6.24 -4.06
CA VAL A 12 14.98 -6.72 -2.97
C VAL A 12 15.53 -6.14 -1.66
N PRO A 13 14.71 -5.95 -0.61
CA PRO A 13 15.21 -5.47 0.66
C PRO A 13 16.29 -6.39 1.23
N SER A 14 17.43 -5.82 1.62
CA SER A 14 18.51 -6.57 2.27
C SER A 14 18.21 -6.88 3.73
N ILE A 15 17.30 -6.09 4.35
CA ILE A 15 16.85 -6.26 5.73
C ILE A 15 15.33 -6.52 5.72
N LEU A 16 14.93 -7.68 6.24
CA LEU A 16 13.52 -8.00 6.51
C LEU A 16 13.44 -8.53 7.94
N LYS A 17 12.95 -7.70 8.86
CA LYS A 17 12.83 -8.02 10.29
C LYS A 17 11.41 -7.68 10.74
N VAL A 18 10.58 -8.69 10.89
CA VAL A 18 9.16 -8.57 11.25
C VAL A 18 8.89 -9.46 12.45
N TYR A 19 8.98 -8.89 13.65
CA TYR A 19 8.70 -9.62 14.89
C TYR A 19 8.47 -8.65 16.05
N LYS A 20 7.94 -9.19 17.16
CA LYS A 20 7.66 -8.43 18.37
C LYS A 20 8.95 -8.00 19.08
N GLY A 21 9.04 -6.72 19.39
CA GLY A 21 10.15 -6.16 20.13
C GLY A 21 11.41 -5.89 19.28
N VAL A 22 11.33 -5.97 17.94
CA VAL A 22 12.46 -5.68 17.03
C VAL A 22 13.07 -4.29 17.25
N VAL A 23 12.33 -3.38 17.87
CA VAL A 23 12.88 -2.08 18.29
C VAL A 23 14.15 -2.27 19.14
N GLY A 24 14.18 -3.29 20.03
CA GLY A 24 15.34 -3.55 20.88
C GLY A 24 16.60 -3.91 20.11
N ASP A 25 16.47 -4.44 18.90
CA ASP A 25 17.56 -4.95 18.09
C ASP A 25 18.03 -3.95 17.01
N LEU A 26 17.43 -2.74 16.94
CA LEU A 26 17.73 -1.75 15.89
C LEU A 26 19.21 -1.40 15.80
N ASN A 27 19.91 -1.26 16.93
CA ASN A 27 21.33 -0.96 16.95
C ASN A 27 22.15 -2.09 16.28
N GLU A 28 21.87 -3.34 16.63
CA GLU A 28 22.56 -4.50 16.07
C GLU A 28 22.28 -4.63 14.58
N ILE A 29 21.01 -4.48 14.18
CA ILE A 29 20.58 -4.51 12.78
C ILE A 29 21.33 -3.46 11.96
N LEU A 30 21.38 -2.21 12.43
CA LEU A 30 22.06 -1.14 11.68
C LEU A 30 23.56 -1.36 11.59
N LYS A 31 24.21 -1.79 12.68
CA LYS A 31 25.64 -2.06 12.70
C LYS A 31 26.05 -3.24 11.82
N GLU A 32 25.21 -4.27 11.72
CA GLU A 32 25.45 -5.41 10.82
C GLU A 32 25.66 -4.95 9.36
N TYR A 33 24.97 -3.88 8.95
CA TYR A 33 25.08 -3.32 7.60
C TYR A 33 26.01 -2.11 7.50
N GLY A 34 26.75 -1.80 8.57
CA GLY A 34 27.74 -0.71 8.58
C GLY A 34 27.14 0.68 8.62
N PHE A 35 25.95 0.84 9.17
CA PHE A 35 25.31 2.13 9.35
C PHE A 35 25.69 2.74 10.70
N ASP A 36 26.61 3.72 10.71
CA ASP A 36 27.11 4.37 11.91
C ASP A 36 26.35 5.65 12.28
N ASP A 37 25.66 6.23 11.32
CA ASP A 37 24.81 7.41 11.50
C ASP A 37 23.49 7.29 10.75
N ILE A 38 22.49 8.06 11.20
CA ILE A 38 21.13 7.96 10.70
C ILE A 38 20.43 9.33 10.69
N VAL A 39 19.62 9.54 9.67
CA VAL A 39 18.56 10.57 9.65
C VAL A 39 17.21 9.89 9.80
N ILE A 40 16.38 10.41 10.69
CA ILE A 40 15.06 9.85 10.98
C ILE A 40 13.96 10.79 10.51
N PHE A 41 13.00 10.22 9.78
CA PHE A 41 11.74 10.87 9.46
C PHE A 41 10.63 10.27 10.31
N TYR A 42 9.98 11.07 11.11
CA TYR A 42 8.82 10.68 11.91
C TYR A 42 7.52 11.11 11.23
N GLY A 43 6.52 10.24 11.26
CA GLY A 43 5.14 10.64 10.98
C GLY A 43 4.62 11.60 12.05
N GLU A 44 3.62 12.38 11.72
CA GLU A 44 2.98 13.33 12.63
C GLU A 44 2.46 12.63 13.90
N GLY A 45 2.88 13.09 15.07
CA GLY A 45 2.53 12.49 16.37
C GLY A 45 3.25 11.16 16.71
N ILE A 46 4.06 10.61 15.80
CA ILE A 46 4.74 9.32 16.01
C ILE A 46 5.92 9.45 16.98
N TYR A 47 6.60 10.60 16.97
CA TYR A 47 7.70 10.83 17.91
C TYR A 47 7.22 10.81 19.37
N GLU A 48 6.09 11.41 19.66
CA GLU A 48 5.48 11.44 20.99
C GLU A 48 5.13 10.05 21.51
N LEU A 49 4.71 9.15 20.60
CA LEU A 49 4.31 7.81 20.95
C LEU A 49 5.51 6.85 21.11
N PHE A 50 6.44 6.88 20.17
CA PHE A 50 7.47 5.85 20.04
C PHE A 50 8.90 6.41 19.98
N GLY A 51 9.08 7.72 19.77
CA GLY A 51 10.39 8.33 19.49
C GLY A 51 11.44 8.00 20.53
N LYS A 52 11.13 8.18 21.83
CA LYS A 52 12.09 7.87 22.91
C LYS A 52 12.47 6.39 22.96
N ARG A 53 11.49 5.47 22.77
CA ARG A 53 11.75 4.02 22.77
C ARG A 53 12.69 3.65 21.63
N ILE A 54 12.43 4.18 20.43
CA ILE A 54 13.22 3.91 19.23
C ILE A 54 14.62 4.53 19.34
N GLU A 55 14.73 5.79 19.75
CA GLU A 55 16.04 6.45 19.87
C GLU A 55 16.93 5.83 20.95
N ASN A 56 16.34 5.40 22.07
CA ASN A 56 17.09 4.67 23.10
C ASN A 56 17.68 3.33 22.58
N SER A 57 16.99 2.68 21.63
CA SER A 57 17.49 1.45 21.03
C SER A 57 18.57 1.68 19.97
N LEU A 58 18.86 2.93 19.61
CA LEU A 58 19.92 3.32 18.68
C LEU A 58 21.22 3.73 19.39
N GLU A 59 21.46 3.25 20.62
CA GLU A 59 22.66 3.57 21.37
C GLU A 59 23.94 3.17 20.57
N GLY A 60 24.80 4.18 20.33
CA GLY A 60 25.99 4.02 19.51
C GLY A 60 25.82 4.24 18.01
N ILE A 61 24.59 4.52 17.54
CA ILE A 61 24.31 5.06 16.21
C ILE A 61 24.10 6.57 16.34
N LYS A 62 24.79 7.36 15.54
CA LYS A 62 24.70 8.81 15.61
C LYS A 62 23.46 9.32 14.88
N ILE A 63 22.46 9.83 15.62
CA ILE A 63 21.31 10.50 15.00
C ILE A 63 21.72 11.92 14.60
N ILE A 64 21.90 12.16 13.31
CA ILE A 64 22.40 13.43 12.77
C ILE A 64 21.31 14.35 12.23
N GLY A 65 20.08 13.88 12.15
CA GLY A 65 18.93 14.70 11.75
C GLY A 65 17.62 14.04 12.12
N ARG A 66 16.62 14.89 12.44
CA ARG A 66 15.23 14.49 12.67
C ARG A 66 14.32 15.38 11.87
N PHE A 67 13.39 14.78 11.15
CA PHE A 67 12.42 15.47 10.33
C PHE A 67 11.01 14.93 10.62
N GLU A 68 10.03 15.79 10.55
CA GLU A 68 8.62 15.38 10.64
C GLU A 68 8.00 15.40 9.25
N GLY A 69 7.42 14.28 8.84
CA GLY A 69 6.79 14.09 7.53
C GLY A 69 5.36 14.65 7.49
N ARG A 70 5.22 15.99 7.55
CA ARG A 70 3.90 16.66 7.56
C ARG A 70 3.24 16.72 6.20
N SER A 71 4.01 16.99 5.16
CA SER A 71 3.52 17.21 3.80
C SER A 71 4.15 16.22 2.82
N ASN A 72 3.32 15.60 2.00
CA ASN A 72 3.75 14.79 0.86
C ASN A 72 3.68 15.56 -0.48
N ARG A 73 3.66 16.91 -0.45
CA ARG A 73 3.82 17.73 -1.65
C ARG A 73 5.25 17.62 -2.15
N LEU A 74 5.40 17.46 -3.45
CA LEU A 74 6.71 17.27 -4.07
C LEU A 74 7.66 18.44 -3.78
N ASP A 75 7.18 19.67 -3.83
CA ASP A 75 7.97 20.87 -3.55
C ASP A 75 8.52 20.88 -2.11
N ASP A 76 7.66 20.53 -1.12
CA ASP A 76 8.07 20.46 0.29
C ASP A 76 9.10 19.35 0.51
N ILE A 77 8.99 18.23 -0.22
CA ILE A 77 9.94 17.12 -0.13
C ILE A 77 11.30 17.52 -0.73
N TYR A 78 11.33 18.27 -1.83
CA TYR A 78 12.58 18.82 -2.36
C TYR A 78 13.27 19.74 -1.34
N ASP A 79 12.52 20.64 -0.70
CA ASP A 79 13.05 21.53 0.34
C ASP A 79 13.66 20.75 1.51
N ILE A 80 13.01 19.67 1.92
CA ILE A 80 13.52 18.78 2.97
C ILE A 80 14.76 18.04 2.48
N ALA A 81 14.75 17.51 1.26
CA ALA A 81 15.86 16.76 0.71
C ALA A 81 17.17 17.55 0.67
N PHE A 82 17.11 18.88 0.41
CA PHE A 82 18.29 19.76 0.49
C PHE A 82 18.80 20.00 1.91
N LYS A 83 17.94 19.88 2.92
CA LYS A 83 18.30 20.08 4.34
C LYS A 83 18.83 18.82 5.00
N VAL A 84 18.56 17.63 4.40
CA VAL A 84 19.07 16.35 4.94
C VAL A 84 20.57 16.32 4.83
N PRO A 85 21.32 16.16 5.95
CA PRO A 85 22.77 16.02 5.90
C PRO A 85 23.18 14.72 5.21
N GLN A 86 24.45 14.62 4.82
CA GLN A 86 25.00 13.35 4.36
C GLN A 86 24.95 12.33 5.51
N THR A 87 24.37 11.17 5.24
CA THR A 87 24.15 10.09 6.23
C THR A 87 24.31 8.74 5.58
N SER A 88 24.62 7.73 6.39
CA SER A 88 24.73 6.34 5.92
C SER A 88 23.37 5.72 5.61
N VAL A 89 22.30 6.14 6.33
CA VAL A 89 20.95 5.61 6.13
C VAL A 89 19.89 6.65 6.54
N ILE A 90 18.72 6.58 5.88
CA ILE A 90 17.50 7.27 6.30
C ILE A 90 16.52 6.22 6.84
N MET A 91 15.88 6.50 7.97
CA MET A 91 14.78 5.68 8.50
C MET A 91 13.48 6.46 8.47
N GLY A 92 12.46 5.91 7.80
CA GLY A 92 11.09 6.45 7.78
C GLY A 92 10.23 5.71 8.80
N ILE A 93 9.78 6.40 9.85
CA ILE A 93 9.02 5.82 10.98
C ILE A 93 7.60 6.37 10.98
N GLY A 94 6.62 5.50 10.72
CA GLY A 94 5.20 5.89 10.73
C GLY A 94 4.35 5.16 9.71
N GLY A 95 3.26 5.80 9.27
CA GLY A 95 2.39 5.30 8.20
C GLY A 95 2.91 5.62 6.79
N GLY A 96 2.18 5.18 5.77
CA GLY A 96 2.58 5.30 4.36
C GLY A 96 3.03 6.69 3.92
N LYS A 97 2.41 7.78 4.43
CA LYS A 97 2.80 9.15 4.08
C LYS A 97 4.28 9.46 4.38
N VAL A 98 4.73 9.20 5.61
CA VAL A 98 6.12 9.49 5.99
C VAL A 98 7.09 8.49 5.37
N ILE A 99 6.67 7.25 5.19
CA ILE A 99 7.45 6.23 4.48
C ILE A 99 7.73 6.68 3.05
N ASP A 100 6.72 7.15 2.32
CA ASP A 100 6.90 7.67 0.96
C ASP A 100 7.81 8.90 0.91
N ILE A 101 7.68 9.82 1.89
CA ILE A 101 8.58 10.98 2.00
C ILE A 101 10.02 10.51 2.19
N ALA A 102 10.27 9.61 3.15
CA ALA A 102 11.61 9.09 3.43
C ALA A 102 12.22 8.36 2.23
N LYS A 103 11.42 7.49 1.57
CA LYS A 103 11.85 6.77 0.35
C LYS A 103 12.20 7.75 -0.77
N TYR A 104 11.36 8.76 -0.99
CA TYR A 104 11.59 9.71 -2.07
C TYR A 104 12.80 10.63 -1.80
N VAL A 105 13.00 11.08 -0.54
CA VAL A 105 14.21 11.80 -0.12
C VAL A 105 15.46 10.92 -0.32
N GLY A 106 15.41 9.66 0.12
CA GLY A 106 16.51 8.71 -0.08
C GLY A 106 16.82 8.48 -1.57
N TYR A 107 15.77 8.39 -2.41
CA TYR A 107 15.90 8.27 -3.86
C TYR A 107 16.63 9.47 -4.48
N ILE A 108 16.20 10.71 -4.16
CA ILE A 108 16.83 11.94 -4.65
C ILE A 108 18.28 12.03 -4.19
N ARG A 109 18.53 11.74 -2.92
CA ARG A 109 19.86 11.87 -2.28
C ARG A 109 20.77 10.66 -2.51
N LYS A 110 20.25 9.58 -3.11
CA LYS A 110 20.94 8.29 -3.28
C LYS A 110 21.44 7.70 -1.95
N ILE A 111 20.62 7.82 -0.91
CA ILE A 111 20.87 7.30 0.43
C ILE A 111 19.97 6.08 0.64
N PRO A 112 20.49 4.95 1.18
CA PRO A 112 19.67 3.80 1.56
C PRO A 112 18.55 4.19 2.52
N VAL A 113 17.38 3.56 2.37
CA VAL A 113 16.21 3.83 3.22
C VAL A 113 15.78 2.56 3.92
N ILE A 114 15.56 2.64 5.23
CA ILE A 114 14.88 1.62 6.02
C ILE A 114 13.50 2.15 6.37
N THR A 115 12.47 1.37 6.09
CA THR A 115 11.11 1.68 6.51
C THR A 115 10.81 1.00 7.84
N PHE A 116 10.22 1.78 8.75
CA PHE A 116 9.74 1.32 10.04
C PHE A 116 8.24 1.66 10.16
N PRO A 117 7.35 0.82 9.63
CA PRO A 117 5.92 1.07 9.69
C PRO A 117 5.41 0.99 11.13
N THR A 118 4.58 1.95 11.53
CA THR A 118 3.84 1.92 12.80
C THR A 118 2.39 1.49 12.61
N ALA A 119 1.97 1.28 11.36
CA ALA A 119 0.68 0.74 10.98
C ALA A 119 0.81 -0.03 9.66
N PRO A 120 0.19 -1.22 9.53
CA PRO A 120 0.27 -2.04 8.32
C PRO A 120 -0.82 -1.63 7.31
N SER A 121 -0.84 -0.35 6.87
CA SER A 121 -2.00 0.24 6.20
C SER A 121 -2.04 0.06 4.68
N ASN A 122 -0.90 -0.18 4.05
CA ASN A 122 -0.76 -0.41 2.61
C ASN A 122 0.68 -0.86 2.25
N ASP A 123 0.90 -1.22 0.99
CA ASP A 123 2.17 -1.73 0.49
C ASP A 123 3.27 -0.68 0.25
N SER A 124 3.04 0.61 0.57
CA SER A 124 4.08 1.65 0.52
C SER A 124 5.29 1.32 1.37
N ILE A 125 5.13 0.46 2.38
CA ILE A 125 6.22 0.00 3.26
C ILE A 125 7.38 -0.64 2.51
N CYS A 126 7.11 -1.24 1.35
CA CYS A 126 8.11 -1.91 0.53
C CYS A 126 8.02 -1.57 -0.97
N SER A 127 7.05 -0.76 -1.39
CA SER A 127 6.84 -0.38 -2.80
C SER A 127 8.03 0.42 -3.37
N PRO A 128 8.42 0.20 -4.63
CA PRO A 128 9.36 1.07 -5.36
C PRO A 128 8.73 2.39 -5.80
N LEU A 129 7.46 2.60 -5.49
CA LEU A 129 6.68 3.77 -5.86
C LEU A 129 6.32 4.59 -4.63
N CYS A 130 6.07 5.89 -4.83
CA CYS A 130 5.61 6.81 -3.80
C CYS A 130 4.34 7.53 -4.26
N SER A 131 3.39 7.74 -3.34
CA SER A 131 2.16 8.51 -3.59
C SER A 131 2.34 9.94 -3.09
N LEU A 132 2.65 10.86 -3.99
CA LEU A 132 2.94 12.26 -3.69
C LEU A 132 1.90 13.21 -4.29
N ILE A 133 1.87 14.45 -3.79
CA ILE A 133 1.09 15.53 -4.38
C ILE A 133 1.98 16.32 -5.33
N VAL A 134 1.71 16.20 -6.62
CA VAL A 134 2.40 16.90 -7.70
C VAL A 134 1.41 17.87 -8.36
N GLU A 135 1.72 19.15 -8.37
CA GLU A 135 0.84 20.19 -8.92
C GLU A 135 -0.59 20.14 -8.35
N GLY A 136 -0.70 19.86 -7.03
CA GLY A 136 -1.99 19.77 -6.34
C GLY A 136 -2.77 18.47 -6.57
N ARG A 137 -2.21 17.48 -7.27
CA ARG A 137 -2.84 16.19 -7.56
C ARG A 137 -2.05 15.04 -6.97
N ARG A 138 -2.74 14.07 -6.37
CA ARG A 138 -2.11 12.82 -5.95
C ARG A 138 -1.61 12.06 -7.17
N THR A 139 -0.32 11.76 -7.19
CA THR A 139 0.39 11.16 -8.32
C THR A 139 1.32 10.08 -7.81
N THR A 140 1.29 8.92 -8.45
CA THR A 140 2.28 7.86 -8.22
C THR A 140 3.56 8.22 -8.96
N VAL A 141 4.66 8.35 -8.22
CA VAL A 141 5.98 8.69 -8.76
C VAL A 141 6.97 7.55 -8.53
N PRO A 142 7.91 7.31 -9.44
CA PRO A 142 8.97 6.34 -9.25
C PRO A 142 9.87 6.71 -8.08
N SER A 143 10.31 5.71 -7.36
CA SER A 143 11.28 5.78 -6.28
C SER A 143 12.19 4.55 -6.36
N ARG A 144 12.57 4.00 -5.21
CA ARG A 144 13.26 2.72 -5.10
C ARG A 144 12.63 1.89 -3.99
N ILE A 145 12.70 0.59 -4.15
CA ILE A 145 12.41 -0.33 -3.04
C ILE A 145 13.32 0.02 -1.85
N PRO A 146 12.84 0.01 -0.61
CA PRO A 146 13.67 0.32 0.54
C PRO A 146 14.81 -0.71 0.68
N PHE A 147 15.95 -0.26 1.22
CA PHE A 147 17.05 -1.14 1.58
C PHE A 147 16.64 -2.16 2.63
N GLY A 148 15.72 -1.77 3.53
CA GLY A 148 15.21 -2.65 4.56
C GLY A 148 13.81 -2.27 5.03
N VAL A 149 13.12 -3.28 5.55
CA VAL A 149 11.86 -3.16 6.29
C VAL A 149 12.07 -3.74 7.67
N VAL A 150 11.83 -2.94 8.70
CA VAL A 150 11.87 -3.35 10.10
C VAL A 150 10.51 -3.03 10.71
N ALA A 151 9.77 -4.05 11.14
CA ALA A 151 8.40 -3.89 11.62
C ALA A 151 8.21 -4.59 12.96
N ASP A 152 7.85 -3.81 13.99
CA ASP A 152 7.55 -4.32 15.33
C ASP A 152 6.07 -4.65 15.44
N THR A 153 5.74 -5.95 15.53
CA THR A 153 4.33 -6.40 15.59
C THR A 153 3.60 -5.89 16.83
N GLU A 154 4.31 -5.57 17.92
CA GLU A 154 3.71 -4.92 19.09
C GLU A 154 3.28 -3.48 18.77
N ILE A 155 4.12 -2.71 18.07
CA ILE A 155 3.80 -1.35 17.62
C ILE A 155 2.65 -1.39 16.60
N LEU A 156 2.72 -2.29 15.62
CA LEU A 156 1.65 -2.46 14.63
C LEU A 156 0.31 -2.82 15.27
N GLY A 157 0.32 -3.69 16.28
CA GLY A 157 -0.88 -4.07 17.04
C GLY A 157 -1.49 -2.92 17.85
N SER A 158 -0.73 -1.86 18.15
CA SER A 158 -1.22 -0.66 18.82
C SER A 158 -1.88 0.36 17.88
N ALA A 159 -1.74 0.18 16.56
CA ALA A 159 -2.33 1.08 15.56
C ALA A 159 -3.86 1.11 15.65
N PRO A 160 -4.51 2.24 15.28
CA PRO A 160 -5.95 2.25 15.08
C PRO A 160 -6.40 1.15 14.11
N GLU A 161 -7.52 0.47 14.42
CA GLU A 161 -8.02 -0.66 13.63
C GLU A 161 -8.27 -0.32 12.17
N SER A 162 -8.63 0.95 11.89
CA SER A 162 -8.83 1.45 10.54
C SER A 162 -7.61 1.27 9.63
N PHE A 163 -6.39 1.40 10.18
CA PHE A 163 -5.18 1.18 9.41
C PHE A 163 -4.90 -0.31 9.17
N ILE A 164 -5.26 -1.18 10.10
CA ILE A 164 -5.14 -2.63 9.90
C ILE A 164 -6.14 -3.08 8.83
N TYR A 165 -7.40 -2.64 8.91
CA TYR A 165 -8.40 -2.90 7.88
C TYR A 165 -8.01 -2.30 6.53
N SER A 166 -7.36 -1.13 6.52
CA SER A 166 -6.80 -0.57 5.30
C SER A 166 -5.76 -1.51 4.66
N GLY A 167 -4.86 -2.08 5.45
CA GLY A 167 -3.90 -3.07 4.93
C GLY A 167 -4.57 -4.34 4.40
N ILE A 168 -5.59 -4.85 5.10
CA ILE A 168 -6.37 -6.00 4.63
C ILE A 168 -7.02 -5.68 3.28
N GLY A 169 -7.68 -4.52 3.16
CA GLY A 169 -8.33 -4.09 1.94
C GLY A 169 -7.35 -3.85 0.78
N ASP A 170 -6.16 -3.32 1.08
CA ASP A 170 -5.10 -3.17 0.08
C ASP A 170 -4.57 -4.53 -0.40
N MET A 171 -4.45 -5.51 0.50
CA MET A 171 -3.96 -6.83 0.11
C MET A 171 -4.95 -7.65 -0.72
N VAL A 172 -6.24 -7.62 -0.45
CA VAL A 172 -7.22 -8.38 -1.26
C VAL A 172 -7.30 -7.89 -2.70
N SER A 173 -6.89 -6.66 -2.97
CA SER A 173 -6.89 -6.09 -4.32
C SER A 173 -6.03 -6.89 -5.32
N LYS A 174 -5.04 -7.65 -4.83
CA LYS A 174 -4.18 -8.48 -5.68
C LYS A 174 -4.98 -9.53 -6.44
N ILE A 175 -6.11 -9.97 -5.89
CA ILE A 175 -7.03 -10.93 -6.56
C ILE A 175 -7.65 -10.30 -7.80
N SER A 176 -8.18 -9.07 -7.71
CA SER A 176 -8.75 -8.38 -8.88
C SER A 176 -7.69 -7.85 -9.83
N ALA A 177 -6.54 -7.39 -9.29
CA ALA A 177 -5.44 -6.86 -10.09
C ALA A 177 -4.83 -7.93 -11.01
N ILE A 178 -4.63 -9.16 -10.51
CA ILE A 178 -4.11 -10.28 -11.33
C ILE A 178 -5.09 -10.63 -12.45
N TYR A 179 -6.39 -10.66 -12.19
CA TYR A 179 -7.37 -10.84 -13.25
C TYR A 179 -7.28 -9.72 -14.31
N ASP A 180 -7.10 -8.47 -13.88
CA ASP A 180 -6.94 -7.34 -14.79
C ASP A 180 -5.64 -7.43 -15.62
N LEU A 181 -4.55 -8.01 -15.11
CA LEU A 181 -3.36 -8.32 -15.95
C LEU A 181 -3.69 -9.28 -17.07
N ASP A 182 -4.36 -10.39 -16.74
CA ASP A 182 -4.76 -11.39 -17.75
C ASP A 182 -5.75 -10.79 -18.75
N PHE A 183 -6.67 -9.96 -18.27
CA PHE A 183 -7.63 -9.27 -19.12
C PHE A 183 -6.95 -8.29 -20.08
N GLU A 184 -5.98 -7.51 -19.59
CA GLU A 184 -5.21 -6.54 -20.39
C GLU A 184 -4.38 -7.27 -21.47
N GLU A 185 -3.71 -8.38 -21.12
CA GLU A 185 -2.95 -9.19 -22.06
C GLU A 185 -3.81 -9.84 -23.15
N ALA A 186 -5.06 -10.19 -22.81
CA ALA A 186 -6.00 -10.79 -23.75
C ALA A 186 -6.58 -9.77 -24.76
N HIS A 187 -6.60 -8.47 -24.39
CA HIS A 187 -7.26 -7.43 -25.16
C HIS A 187 -6.33 -6.33 -25.68
N SER A 188 -5.03 -6.46 -25.45
CA SER A 188 -4.01 -5.49 -25.90
C SER A 188 -2.70 -6.19 -26.27
N ASP A 189 -1.73 -5.41 -26.79
CA ASP A 189 -0.36 -5.89 -27.06
C ASP A 189 0.55 -5.84 -25.84
N ILE A 190 0.05 -5.37 -24.67
CA ILE A 190 0.81 -5.26 -23.43
C ILE A 190 1.09 -6.69 -22.91
N LYS A 191 2.29 -6.88 -22.38
CA LYS A 191 2.71 -8.12 -21.72
C LYS A 191 3.28 -7.80 -20.35
N HIS A 192 2.86 -8.56 -19.37
CA HIS A 192 3.29 -8.44 -17.99
C HIS A 192 4.36 -9.48 -17.65
N ASP A 193 5.12 -9.22 -16.60
CA ASP A 193 6.13 -10.16 -16.13
C ASP A 193 5.50 -11.33 -15.37
N ASP A 194 5.72 -12.56 -15.85
CA ASP A 194 5.15 -13.77 -15.24
C ASP A 194 5.63 -13.99 -13.80
N PHE A 195 6.85 -13.55 -13.46
CA PHE A 195 7.39 -13.70 -12.10
C PHE A 195 6.76 -12.67 -11.17
N ALA A 196 6.58 -11.43 -11.62
CA ALA A 196 5.85 -10.40 -10.87
C ALA A 196 4.41 -10.85 -10.57
N ARG A 197 3.72 -11.41 -11.58
CA ARG A 197 2.39 -11.98 -11.44
C ARG A 197 2.34 -13.07 -10.37
N MET A 198 3.25 -14.04 -10.44
CA MET A 198 3.33 -15.14 -9.47
C MET A 198 3.59 -14.64 -8.06
N VAL A 199 4.50 -13.67 -7.86
CA VAL A 199 4.80 -13.09 -6.55
C VAL A 199 3.59 -12.34 -6.00
N SER A 200 2.90 -11.56 -6.83
CA SER A 200 1.68 -10.86 -6.43
C SER A 200 0.57 -11.83 -6.05
N GLU A 201 0.34 -12.87 -6.83
CA GLU A 201 -0.66 -13.91 -6.53
C GLU A 201 -0.35 -14.59 -5.18
N LYS A 202 0.91 -14.92 -4.92
CA LYS A 202 1.32 -15.58 -3.66
C LYS A 202 1.35 -14.62 -2.47
N SER A 203 1.43 -13.33 -2.68
CA SER A 203 1.43 -12.35 -1.59
C SER A 203 0.15 -12.39 -0.75
N ILE A 204 -1.02 -12.63 -1.37
CA ILE A 204 -2.30 -12.70 -0.66
C ILE A 204 -2.59 -14.08 -0.05
N ASP A 205 -2.04 -15.16 -0.62
CA ASP A 205 -2.34 -16.52 -0.16
C ASP A 205 -2.03 -16.73 1.33
N SER A 206 -0.92 -16.14 1.81
CA SER A 206 -0.53 -16.21 3.23
C SER A 206 -1.60 -15.61 4.16
N LEU A 207 -2.16 -14.47 3.78
CA LEU A 207 -3.20 -13.78 4.54
C LEU A 207 -4.54 -14.55 4.48
N LEU A 208 -4.90 -15.08 3.32
CA LEU A 208 -6.11 -15.88 3.13
C LEU A 208 -6.06 -17.19 3.89
N TYR A 209 -4.87 -17.76 4.04
CA TYR A 209 -4.69 -19.00 4.80
C TYR A 209 -4.79 -18.80 6.31
N PHE A 210 -4.29 -17.65 6.81
CA PHE A 210 -4.28 -17.30 8.23
C PHE A 210 -5.34 -16.24 8.54
N ARG A 211 -6.61 -16.59 8.36
CA ARG A 211 -7.75 -15.74 8.70
C ARG A 211 -8.04 -15.76 10.19
N THR A 212 -8.34 -14.62 10.80
CA THR A 212 -8.64 -14.51 12.22
C THR A 212 -9.58 -13.36 12.53
N ALA A 213 -10.45 -13.54 13.52
CA ALA A 213 -11.27 -12.46 14.08
C ALA A 213 -10.45 -11.46 14.92
N ASN A 214 -9.27 -11.86 15.37
CA ASN A 214 -8.37 -10.97 16.10
C ASN A 214 -7.34 -10.34 15.17
N ILE A 215 -7.71 -9.25 14.50
CA ILE A 215 -6.82 -8.51 13.59
C ILE A 215 -5.56 -7.94 14.26
N ARG A 216 -5.46 -8.01 15.60
CA ARG A 216 -4.28 -7.60 16.37
C ARG A 216 -3.42 -8.78 16.80
N ASP A 217 -3.80 -9.98 16.39
CA ASP A 217 -2.97 -11.17 16.59
C ASP A 217 -1.59 -10.97 15.98
N GLU A 218 -0.56 -11.35 16.73
CA GLU A 218 0.83 -11.10 16.36
C GLU A 218 1.22 -11.83 15.07
N GLU A 219 0.76 -13.09 14.92
CA GLU A 219 1.04 -13.86 13.71
C GLU A 219 0.28 -13.30 12.51
N PHE A 220 -0.98 -12.88 12.69
CA PHE A 220 -1.75 -12.23 11.64
C PHE A 220 -1.09 -10.94 11.15
N LEU A 221 -0.65 -10.08 12.09
CA LEU A 221 0.06 -8.84 11.75
C LEU A 221 1.37 -9.11 11.01
N GLY A 222 2.10 -10.13 11.42
CA GLY A 222 3.29 -10.59 10.72
C GLY A 222 2.98 -11.00 9.28
N LYS A 223 1.96 -11.84 9.08
CA LYS A 223 1.49 -12.26 7.73
C LYS A 223 1.03 -11.10 6.87
N LEU A 224 0.30 -10.14 7.47
CA LEU A 224 -0.14 -8.94 6.75
C LEU A 224 1.05 -8.12 6.26
N VAL A 225 2.05 -7.89 7.11
CA VAL A 225 3.27 -7.16 6.72
C VAL A 225 4.07 -7.91 5.67
N ASP A 226 4.27 -9.21 5.82
CA ASP A 226 4.96 -10.04 4.83
C ASP A 226 4.26 -9.97 3.46
N SER A 227 2.92 -10.01 3.47
CA SER A 227 2.10 -9.87 2.26
C SER A 227 2.28 -8.50 1.60
N LEU A 228 2.27 -7.41 2.39
CA LEU A 228 2.52 -6.05 1.90
C LEU A 228 3.94 -5.90 1.33
N ILE A 229 4.94 -6.55 1.94
CA ILE A 229 6.33 -6.58 1.43
C ILE A 229 6.38 -7.31 0.09
N MET A 230 5.76 -8.48 -0.02
CA MET A 230 5.72 -9.25 -1.28
C MET A 230 5.02 -8.47 -2.40
N SER A 231 3.94 -7.73 -2.09
CA SER A 231 3.30 -6.82 -3.04
C SER A 231 4.27 -5.77 -3.58
N GLY A 232 5.07 -5.15 -2.71
CA GLY A 232 6.11 -4.19 -3.11
C GLY A 232 7.17 -4.82 -4.02
N ILE A 233 7.60 -6.05 -3.71
CA ILE A 233 8.55 -6.81 -4.54
C ILE A 233 7.95 -7.13 -5.92
N ALA A 234 6.68 -7.51 -5.98
CA ALA A 234 6.00 -7.76 -7.26
C ALA A 234 5.98 -6.50 -8.16
N MET A 235 5.74 -5.32 -7.58
CA MET A 235 5.81 -4.04 -8.31
C MET A 235 7.24 -3.73 -8.79
N GLU A 236 8.28 -4.05 -8.02
CA GLU A 236 9.67 -3.90 -8.45
C GLU A 236 10.00 -4.83 -9.62
N LEU A 237 9.53 -6.06 -9.58
CA LEU A 237 9.69 -7.04 -10.67
C LEU A 237 9.01 -6.60 -11.96
N GLU A 238 7.81 -6.07 -11.89
CA GLU A 238 7.06 -5.54 -13.05
C GLU A 238 7.67 -4.25 -13.58
N GLY A 239 8.14 -3.39 -12.69
CA GLY A 239 8.59 -2.03 -13.00
C GLY A 239 7.49 -0.97 -12.91
N ASP A 240 6.28 -1.36 -12.53
CA ASP A 240 5.14 -0.48 -12.24
C ASP A 240 4.17 -1.12 -11.23
N SER A 241 3.01 -0.48 -11.01
CA SER A 241 2.02 -0.95 -10.03
C SER A 241 1.02 -1.99 -10.57
N ALA A 242 1.14 -2.43 -11.82
CA ALA A 242 0.13 -3.28 -12.44
C ALA A 242 -0.18 -4.58 -11.66
N PRO A 243 0.81 -5.32 -11.09
CA PRO A 243 0.54 -6.54 -10.33
C PRO A 243 -0.22 -6.30 -9.02
N ALA A 244 -0.24 -5.07 -8.53
CA ALA A 244 -0.84 -4.71 -7.24
C ALA A 244 -2.04 -3.78 -7.37
N SER A 245 -2.34 -3.26 -8.57
CA SER A 245 -3.28 -2.15 -8.78
C SER A 245 -4.04 -2.33 -10.10
N GLY A 246 -5.26 -2.81 -10.01
CA GLY A 246 -6.20 -2.98 -11.11
C GLY A 246 -7.34 -1.97 -11.07
N SER A 247 -8.51 -2.40 -11.53
CA SER A 247 -9.74 -1.60 -11.60
C SER A 247 -10.17 -1.02 -10.26
N GLU A 248 -9.98 -1.76 -9.17
CA GLU A 248 -10.32 -1.37 -7.80
C GLU A 248 -9.53 -0.14 -7.35
N HIS A 249 -8.25 -0.06 -7.69
CA HIS A 249 -7.42 1.09 -7.38
C HIS A 249 -7.80 2.32 -8.22
N LEU A 250 -8.21 2.12 -9.47
CA LEU A 250 -8.69 3.23 -10.31
C LEU A 250 -9.97 3.85 -9.76
N ILE A 251 -10.86 3.03 -9.17
CA ILE A 251 -12.04 3.51 -8.44
C ILE A 251 -11.61 4.33 -7.21
N SER A 252 -10.69 3.82 -6.39
CA SER A 252 -10.18 4.53 -5.21
C SER A 252 -9.54 5.86 -5.58
N HIS A 253 -8.71 5.90 -6.61
CA HIS A 253 -8.10 7.15 -7.09
C HIS A 253 -9.11 8.13 -7.68
N ALA A 254 -10.20 7.65 -8.27
CA ALA A 254 -11.30 8.50 -8.72
C ALA A 254 -12.05 9.10 -7.52
N LEU A 255 -12.28 8.32 -6.46
CA LEU A 255 -12.87 8.81 -5.19
C LEU A 255 -12.00 9.88 -4.54
N ASP A 256 -10.68 9.71 -4.52
CA ASP A 256 -9.73 10.71 -4.00
C ASP A 256 -9.83 12.07 -4.74
N LYS A 257 -10.29 12.07 -5.99
CA LYS A 257 -10.51 13.32 -6.76
C LYS A 257 -11.90 13.93 -6.54
N ILE A 258 -12.88 13.12 -6.19
CA ILE A 258 -14.29 13.53 -6.05
C ILE A 258 -14.56 14.01 -4.62
N LEU A 259 -14.02 13.28 -3.63
CA LEU A 259 -14.30 13.53 -2.22
C LEU A 259 -13.30 14.51 -1.62
N SER A 260 -13.79 15.50 -0.88
CA SER A 260 -12.94 16.43 -0.10
C SER A 260 -12.26 15.74 1.08
N ASN A 261 -12.89 14.70 1.62
CA ASN A 261 -12.35 13.89 2.72
C ASN A 261 -12.57 12.40 2.40
N PRO A 262 -11.72 11.80 1.56
CA PRO A 262 -11.83 10.40 1.20
C PRO A 262 -11.50 9.49 2.40
N HIS A 263 -12.08 8.29 2.41
CA HIS A 263 -11.70 7.25 3.37
C HIS A 263 -10.26 6.78 3.13
N LEU A 264 -9.70 6.04 4.09
CA LEU A 264 -8.37 5.44 3.93
C LEU A 264 -8.31 4.62 2.64
N HIS A 265 -7.18 4.75 1.93
CA HIS A 265 -6.97 4.15 0.62
C HIS A 265 -7.36 2.66 0.58
N GLY A 266 -6.81 1.84 1.47
CA GLY A 266 -7.10 0.41 1.46
C GLY A 266 -8.55 0.06 1.84
N ILE A 267 -9.26 0.94 2.57
CA ILE A 267 -10.70 0.74 2.81
C ILE A 267 -11.48 0.94 1.50
N GLN A 268 -11.19 2.00 0.74
CA GLN A 268 -11.78 2.22 -0.58
C GLN A 268 -11.42 1.08 -1.54
N VAL A 269 -10.16 0.69 -1.57
CA VAL A 269 -9.65 -0.39 -2.41
C VAL A 269 -10.31 -1.73 -2.06
N GLY A 270 -10.44 -2.06 -0.78
CA GLY A 270 -11.08 -3.31 -0.34
C GLY A 270 -12.54 -3.41 -0.78
N LEU A 271 -13.34 -2.35 -0.58
CA LEU A 271 -14.72 -2.30 -1.07
C LEU A 271 -14.79 -2.37 -2.60
N ALA A 272 -13.92 -1.64 -3.30
CA ALA A 272 -13.83 -1.67 -4.75
C ALA A 272 -13.41 -3.05 -5.26
N THR A 273 -12.53 -3.74 -4.54
CA THR A 273 -12.14 -5.13 -4.86
C THR A 273 -13.34 -6.06 -4.79
N TYR A 274 -14.12 -6.01 -3.71
CA TYR A 274 -15.33 -6.84 -3.60
C TYR A 274 -16.31 -6.62 -4.76
N ILE A 275 -16.50 -5.36 -5.17
CA ILE A 275 -17.32 -5.02 -6.33
C ILE A 275 -16.69 -5.60 -7.62
N THR A 276 -15.41 -5.38 -7.81
CA THR A 276 -14.70 -5.75 -9.04
C THR A 276 -14.64 -7.27 -9.24
N VAL A 277 -14.29 -8.04 -8.21
CA VAL A 277 -14.18 -9.51 -8.33
C VAL A 277 -15.53 -10.17 -8.62
N ASN A 278 -16.64 -9.59 -8.14
CA ASN A 278 -17.97 -10.10 -8.44
C ASN A 278 -18.36 -9.85 -9.91
N VAL A 279 -18.02 -8.69 -10.47
CA VAL A 279 -18.29 -8.36 -11.88
C VAL A 279 -17.32 -9.08 -12.83
N GLN A 280 -16.10 -9.31 -12.41
CA GLN A 280 -15.13 -10.14 -13.13
C GLN A 280 -15.54 -11.62 -13.19
N ASP A 281 -16.54 -12.05 -12.41
CA ASP A 281 -16.80 -13.47 -12.09
C ASP A 281 -15.51 -14.20 -11.70
N ASN A 282 -14.70 -13.51 -10.87
CA ASN A 282 -13.39 -13.97 -10.46
C ASN A 282 -13.51 -15.28 -9.68
N PRO A 283 -12.73 -16.32 -10.01
CA PRO A 283 -12.79 -17.62 -9.33
C PRO A 283 -12.48 -17.54 -7.83
N ARG A 284 -11.81 -16.48 -7.38
CA ARG A 284 -11.42 -16.24 -5.97
C ARG A 284 -12.33 -15.22 -5.25
N LYS A 285 -13.47 -14.82 -5.83
CA LYS A 285 -14.38 -13.82 -5.24
C LYS A 285 -14.88 -14.18 -3.85
N ASP A 286 -15.13 -15.48 -3.63
CA ASP A 286 -15.61 -15.98 -2.33
C ASP A 286 -14.53 -15.88 -1.24
N GLU A 287 -13.25 -16.03 -1.58
CA GLU A 287 -12.13 -15.86 -0.66
C GLU A 287 -12.05 -14.42 -0.12
N VAL A 288 -12.34 -13.41 -0.96
CA VAL A 288 -12.42 -11.99 -0.54
C VAL A 288 -13.54 -11.82 0.49
N LYS A 289 -14.72 -12.36 0.19
CA LYS A 289 -15.87 -12.27 1.08
C LYS A 289 -15.60 -12.97 2.42
N GLU A 290 -15.04 -14.18 2.39
CA GLU A 290 -14.70 -14.96 3.58
C GLU A 290 -13.68 -14.25 4.47
N LEU A 291 -12.60 -13.68 3.89
CA LEU A 291 -11.63 -12.92 4.64
C LEU A 291 -12.27 -11.71 5.33
N PHE A 292 -13.15 -11.00 4.64
CA PHE A 292 -13.86 -9.85 5.20
C PHE A 292 -14.88 -10.24 6.28
N ASP A 293 -15.54 -11.39 6.14
CA ASP A 293 -16.43 -11.95 7.17
C ASP A 293 -15.61 -12.32 8.43
N GLU A 294 -14.52 -13.07 8.26
CA GLU A 294 -13.73 -13.60 9.38
C GLU A 294 -12.94 -12.50 10.11
N THR A 295 -12.36 -11.54 9.40
CA THR A 295 -11.63 -10.42 10.02
C THR A 295 -12.53 -9.36 10.64
N GLY A 296 -13.82 -9.37 10.34
CA GLY A 296 -14.77 -8.35 10.79
C GLY A 296 -14.71 -7.06 9.97
N PHE A 297 -14.10 -7.07 8.78
CA PHE A 297 -14.04 -5.91 7.89
C PHE A 297 -15.41 -5.31 7.60
N TRP A 298 -16.42 -6.16 7.34
CA TRP A 298 -17.81 -5.70 7.14
C TRP A 298 -18.37 -4.95 8.34
N ASN A 299 -18.07 -5.41 9.56
CA ASN A 299 -18.55 -4.76 10.77
C ASN A 299 -17.89 -3.40 10.97
N PHE A 300 -16.65 -3.25 10.52
CA PHE A 300 -15.95 -1.98 10.53
C PHE A 300 -16.56 -1.00 9.51
N VAL A 301 -16.65 -1.39 8.23
CA VAL A 301 -17.11 -0.48 7.18
C VAL A 301 -18.58 -0.09 7.31
N ARG A 302 -19.43 -0.90 7.96
CA ARG A 302 -20.82 -0.53 8.26
C ARG A 302 -20.94 0.64 9.24
N LYS A 303 -19.92 0.93 10.04
CA LYS A 303 -19.88 2.08 10.96
C LYS A 303 -19.51 3.37 10.23
N GLU A 304 -18.83 3.23 9.10
CA GLU A 304 -18.49 4.32 8.19
C GLU A 304 -19.69 4.61 7.25
N LYS A 305 -19.71 5.79 6.68
CA LYS A 305 -20.74 6.16 5.70
C LYS A 305 -20.11 6.34 4.34
N PHE A 306 -20.55 5.55 3.37
CA PHE A 306 -20.07 5.63 2.00
C PHE A 306 -21.16 6.22 1.11
N ASN A 307 -20.88 7.37 0.51
CA ASN A 307 -21.83 8.03 -0.39
C ASN A 307 -21.96 7.25 -1.71
N VAL A 308 -23.13 6.66 -1.97
CA VAL A 308 -23.36 5.84 -3.16
C VAL A 308 -23.16 6.65 -4.45
N ASN A 309 -23.59 7.92 -4.49
CA ASN A 309 -23.50 8.75 -5.69
C ASN A 309 -22.03 9.07 -6.03
N ALA A 310 -21.18 9.30 -5.02
CA ALA A 310 -19.73 9.46 -5.21
C ALA A 310 -19.11 8.22 -5.82
N TRP A 311 -19.47 7.02 -5.35
CA TRP A 311 -18.96 5.76 -5.86
C TRP A 311 -19.41 5.48 -7.30
N LEU A 312 -20.70 5.73 -7.62
CA LEU A 312 -21.19 5.58 -8.99
C LEU A 312 -20.46 6.53 -9.95
N LEU A 313 -20.21 7.77 -9.52
CA LEU A 313 -19.45 8.74 -10.30
C LEU A 313 -17.98 8.35 -10.42
N ALA A 314 -17.38 7.80 -9.35
CA ALA A 314 -16.00 7.31 -9.37
C ALA A 314 -15.81 6.17 -10.36
N ILE A 315 -16.74 5.22 -10.45
CA ILE A 315 -16.73 4.13 -11.43
C ILE A 315 -16.73 4.68 -12.87
N ASP A 316 -17.56 5.70 -13.14
CA ASP A 316 -17.57 6.32 -14.47
C ASP A 316 -16.28 7.07 -14.82
N ASN A 317 -15.63 7.68 -13.82
CA ASN A 317 -14.41 8.46 -14.01
C ASN A 317 -13.11 7.61 -13.93
N ALA A 318 -13.15 6.42 -13.35
CA ALA A 318 -11.99 5.56 -13.10
C ALA A 318 -11.13 5.29 -14.35
N PRO A 319 -11.70 5.06 -15.57
CA PRO A 319 -10.89 4.85 -16.77
C PRO A 319 -9.96 6.03 -17.09
N SER A 320 -10.35 7.26 -16.72
CA SER A 320 -9.55 8.47 -16.96
C SER A 320 -8.32 8.60 -16.07
N ILE A 321 -8.21 7.78 -15.01
CA ILE A 321 -7.09 7.79 -14.06
C ILE A 321 -5.81 7.26 -14.72
N LYS A 322 -5.92 6.13 -15.44
CA LYS A 322 -4.82 5.53 -16.20
C LYS A 322 -5.33 5.16 -17.60
N PRO A 323 -5.45 6.11 -18.51
CA PRO A 323 -6.06 5.88 -19.83
C PRO A 323 -5.23 4.96 -20.74
N ASN A 324 -3.98 4.69 -20.38
CA ASN A 324 -3.08 3.79 -21.13
C ASN A 324 -3.18 2.32 -20.66
N ARG A 325 -3.98 2.03 -19.62
CA ARG A 325 -4.31 0.67 -19.17
C ARG A 325 -5.60 0.21 -19.86
N TYR A 326 -5.79 -1.10 -19.93
CA TYR A 326 -7.05 -1.69 -20.40
C TYR A 326 -7.51 -2.79 -19.45
N THR A 327 -8.10 -2.41 -18.36
CA THR A 327 -8.60 -3.30 -17.29
C THR A 327 -10.12 -3.40 -17.35
N THR A 328 -10.72 -4.24 -16.52
CA THR A 328 -12.18 -4.44 -16.41
C THR A 328 -12.96 -3.12 -16.35
N ILE A 329 -12.46 -2.12 -15.62
CA ILE A 329 -13.14 -0.82 -15.46
C ILE A 329 -13.20 0.00 -16.78
N HIS A 330 -12.36 -0.30 -17.78
CA HIS A 330 -12.37 0.39 -19.07
C HIS A 330 -13.54 -0.07 -19.96
N VAL A 331 -14.16 -1.21 -19.67
CA VAL A 331 -15.31 -1.73 -20.40
C VAL A 331 -16.60 -1.14 -19.88
N GLU A 332 -17.40 -0.50 -20.76
CA GLU A 332 -18.62 0.22 -20.35
C GLU A 332 -19.66 -0.70 -19.70
N GLU A 333 -19.85 -1.89 -20.25
CA GLU A 333 -20.78 -2.90 -19.75
C GLU A 333 -20.41 -3.31 -18.32
N MET A 334 -19.13 -3.57 -18.06
CA MET A 334 -18.64 -3.91 -16.72
C MET A 334 -18.87 -2.78 -15.72
N ARG A 335 -18.69 -1.51 -16.11
CA ARG A 335 -19.04 -0.38 -15.24
C ARG A 335 -20.54 -0.32 -14.93
N LYS A 336 -21.39 -0.62 -15.90
CA LYS A 336 -22.85 -0.71 -15.67
C LYS A 336 -23.19 -1.82 -14.67
N GLU A 337 -22.54 -2.97 -14.80
CA GLU A 337 -22.70 -4.09 -13.87
C GLU A 337 -22.19 -3.76 -12.47
N MET A 338 -21.01 -3.11 -12.31
CA MET A 338 -20.50 -2.63 -11.01
C MET A 338 -21.50 -1.70 -10.33
N LYS A 339 -22.06 -0.74 -11.07
CA LYS A 339 -23.08 0.19 -10.54
C LYS A 339 -24.37 -0.51 -10.16
N ALA A 340 -24.77 -1.51 -10.91
CA ALA A 340 -25.93 -2.34 -10.58
C ALA A 340 -25.66 -3.22 -9.35
N PHE A 341 -24.46 -3.79 -9.24
CA PHE A 341 -24.04 -4.60 -8.11
C PHE A 341 -24.05 -3.81 -6.80
N ILE A 342 -23.52 -2.59 -6.78
CA ILE A 342 -23.59 -1.69 -5.60
C ILE A 342 -25.03 -1.50 -5.10
N LYS A 343 -25.99 -1.36 -6.02
CA LYS A 343 -27.40 -1.09 -5.69
C LYS A 343 -28.17 -2.34 -5.26
N ASN A 344 -27.73 -3.53 -5.66
CA ASN A 344 -28.50 -4.76 -5.50
C ASN A 344 -27.91 -5.72 -4.47
N ASP A 345 -26.59 -5.67 -4.20
CA ASP A 345 -25.93 -6.56 -3.26
C ASP A 345 -26.37 -6.29 -1.81
N GLU A 346 -26.73 -7.35 -1.09
CA GLU A 346 -27.30 -7.24 0.25
C GLU A 346 -26.28 -6.73 1.31
N ILE A 347 -24.98 -6.98 1.11
CA ILE A 347 -23.93 -6.47 2.00
C ILE A 347 -23.74 -4.97 1.74
N LEU A 348 -23.59 -4.60 0.48
CA LEU A 348 -23.32 -3.20 0.09
C LEU A 348 -24.47 -2.27 0.42
N LYS A 349 -25.74 -2.72 0.36
CA LYS A 349 -26.90 -1.96 0.82
C LYS A 349 -26.82 -1.54 2.30
N THR A 350 -26.08 -2.28 3.12
CA THR A 350 -25.89 -1.95 4.54
C THR A 350 -24.75 -0.97 4.78
N ILE A 351 -23.94 -0.68 3.77
CA ILE A 351 -22.73 0.13 3.83
C ILE A 351 -22.92 1.47 3.13
N PHE A 352 -23.55 1.45 1.96
CA PHE A 352 -23.76 2.64 1.15
C PHE A 352 -25.02 3.41 1.58
N VAL A 353 -24.88 4.73 1.62
CA VAL A 353 -25.97 5.67 1.95
C VAL A 353 -26.19 6.63 0.78
N ASP A 354 -27.47 7.02 0.56
CA ASP A 354 -27.84 8.00 -0.44
C ASP A 354 -27.80 9.40 0.20
N GLU A 355 -26.67 10.08 0.07
CA GLU A 355 -26.47 11.45 0.51
C GLU A 355 -26.19 12.34 -0.72
N THR A 356 -26.62 13.59 -0.68
CA THR A 356 -26.22 14.59 -1.69
C THR A 356 -24.72 14.83 -1.60
N LEU A 357 -24.06 14.86 -2.76
CA LEU A 357 -22.61 15.14 -2.91
C LEU A 357 -22.25 16.55 -2.46
#